data_3175971c9cca933be235547b37583868
#
_entry.id   3175971c9cca933be235547b37583868
#
_cell.length_a   1.000
_cell.length_b   1.000
_cell.length_c   1.000
_cell.angle_alpha   90.00
_cell.angle_beta   90.00
_cell.angle_gamma   90.00
#
_symmetry.space_group_name_H-M   'P 1'
#
loop_
_entity.id
_entity.type
_entity.pdbx_description
1 polymer ?
#
loop_
_entity_poly.entity_id
_entity_poly.type
_entity_poly.pdbx_seq_one_letter_code
_entity_poly.pdbx_strand_id
1 'polypeptide(L)'
;MRRIVDRFYDLMDSDAAVAPLRRMHAADLAPMRERLTDFMVGWLGGPPRYFQRPDAKCMGQAHAPFAIDPAIREQWMSCMVRALDEAQLEEGLRALIRTALGRMTEGMRNR
;
A
#
# COMPACT_ATOMS: atom_id res chain seq x y z
N MET A 1 5.40 -11.08 3.80
CA MET A 1 4.66 -9.90 3.26
C MET A 1 3.48 -9.48 4.13
N ARG A 2 2.70 -10.41 4.67
CA ARG A 2 1.56 -10.05 5.51
C ARG A 2 1.95 -9.19 6.72
N ARG A 3 3.08 -9.47 7.35
CA ARG A 3 3.56 -8.69 8.49
C ARG A 3 3.81 -7.22 8.13
N ILE A 4 4.39 -6.98 6.95
CA ILE A 4 4.64 -5.61 6.46
C ILE A 4 3.32 -4.91 6.21
N VAL A 5 2.38 -5.56 5.55
CA VAL A 5 1.07 -5.00 5.24
C VAL A 5 0.27 -4.73 6.52
N ASP A 6 0.29 -5.65 7.47
CA ASP A 6 -0.40 -5.44 8.75
C ASP A 6 0.19 -4.24 9.49
N ARG A 7 1.52 -4.11 9.53
CA ARG A 7 2.15 -2.96 10.19
C ARG A 7 1.82 -1.65 9.47
N PHE A 8 1.79 -1.67 8.14
CA PHE A 8 1.39 -0.52 7.32
C PHE A 8 -0.01 -0.02 7.72
N TYR A 9 -0.99 -0.91 7.79
CA TYR A 9 -2.34 -0.52 8.17
C TYR A 9 -2.48 -0.19 9.65
N ASP A 10 -1.71 -0.82 10.53
CA ASP A 10 -1.66 -0.45 11.95
C ASP A 10 -1.16 0.98 12.13
N LEU A 11 -0.14 1.38 11.40
CA LEU A 11 0.37 2.76 11.42
C LEU A 11 -0.67 3.73 10.87
N MET A 12 -1.34 3.37 9.79
CA MET A 12 -2.40 4.20 9.20
C MET A 12 -3.54 4.41 10.20
N ASP A 13 -3.88 3.38 10.97
CA ASP A 13 -4.99 3.40 11.91
C ASP A 13 -4.66 4.17 13.20
N SER A 14 -3.39 4.25 13.57
CA SER A 14 -2.96 4.81 14.86
C SER A 14 -2.31 6.18 14.77
N ASP A 15 -1.81 6.60 13.62
CA ASP A 15 -1.08 7.86 13.47
C ASP A 15 -2.02 8.98 13.03
N ALA A 16 -2.25 9.95 13.90
CA ALA A 16 -3.12 11.09 13.61
C ALA A 16 -2.63 11.92 12.41
N ALA A 17 -1.32 11.92 12.14
CA ALA A 17 -0.76 12.66 11.01
C ALA A 17 -1.23 12.13 9.66
N VAL A 18 -1.69 10.89 9.58
CA VAL A 18 -2.21 10.28 8.35
C VAL A 18 -3.73 10.06 8.41
N ALA A 19 -4.42 10.79 9.26
CA ALA A 19 -5.89 10.70 9.36
C ALA A 19 -6.62 10.96 8.04
N PRO A 20 -6.19 11.90 7.17
CA PRO A 20 -6.83 12.06 5.85
C PRO A 20 -6.76 10.79 4.99
N LEU A 21 -5.62 10.12 4.97
CA LEU A 21 -5.47 8.84 4.28
C LEU A 21 -6.38 7.77 4.89
N ARG A 22 -6.41 7.67 6.23
CA ARG A 22 -7.24 6.69 6.93
C ARG A 22 -8.72 6.86 6.59
N ARG A 23 -9.19 8.08 6.49
CA ARG A 23 -10.60 8.38 6.18
C ARG A 23 -11.01 7.95 4.77
N MET A 24 -10.06 7.73 3.88
CA MET A 24 -10.34 7.22 2.53
C MET A 24 -10.60 5.72 2.49
N HIS A 25 -10.40 5.03 3.60
CA HIS A 25 -10.55 3.59 3.73
C HIS A 25 -11.81 3.24 4.52
N ALA A 26 -12.33 2.02 4.28
CA ALA A 26 -13.44 1.49 5.09
C ALA A 26 -13.06 1.36 6.56
N ALA A 27 -14.05 1.37 7.44
CA ALA A 27 -13.82 1.21 8.87
C ALA A 27 -13.11 -0.10 9.19
N ASP A 28 -13.51 -1.20 8.54
CA ASP A 28 -12.87 -2.50 8.66
C ASP A 28 -11.77 -2.63 7.60
N LEU A 29 -10.51 -2.69 8.04
CA LEU A 29 -9.35 -2.81 7.16
C LEU A 29 -9.02 -4.25 6.77
N ALA A 30 -9.68 -5.25 7.35
CA ALA A 30 -9.34 -6.65 7.11
C ALA A 30 -9.35 -7.05 5.62
N PRO A 31 -10.36 -6.67 4.82
CA PRO A 31 -10.33 -6.96 3.38
C PRO A 31 -9.17 -6.32 2.65
N MET A 32 -8.80 -5.08 3.02
CA MET A 32 -7.69 -4.37 2.38
C MET A 32 -6.34 -4.99 2.75
N ARG A 33 -6.18 -5.43 3.99
CA ARG A 33 -4.96 -6.13 4.41
C ARG A 33 -4.70 -7.36 3.53
N GLU A 34 -5.74 -8.12 3.28
CA GLU A 34 -5.66 -9.31 2.45
C GLU A 34 -5.35 -8.97 0.98
N ARG A 35 -6.07 -8.00 0.42
CA ARG A 35 -5.89 -7.60 -0.99
C ARG A 35 -4.50 -7.03 -1.25
N LEU A 36 -4.02 -6.14 -0.39
CA LEU A 36 -2.69 -5.55 -0.56
C LEU A 36 -1.60 -6.61 -0.41
N THR A 37 -1.76 -7.53 0.54
CA THR A 37 -0.81 -8.64 0.70
C THR A 37 -0.73 -9.46 -0.58
N ASP A 38 -1.87 -9.87 -1.13
CA ASP A 38 -1.91 -10.67 -2.35
C ASP A 38 -1.31 -9.93 -3.54
N PHE A 39 -1.60 -8.63 -3.68
CA PHE A 39 -1.02 -7.80 -4.73
C PHE A 39 0.50 -7.72 -4.60
N MET A 40 1.01 -7.43 -3.41
CA MET A 40 2.46 -7.29 -3.18
C MET A 40 3.20 -8.61 -3.41
N VAL A 41 2.62 -9.73 -2.98
CA VAL A 41 3.22 -11.05 -3.21
C VAL A 41 3.34 -11.34 -4.71
N GLY A 42 2.29 -11.12 -5.48
CA GLY A 42 2.32 -11.31 -6.93
C GLY A 42 3.27 -10.36 -7.63
N TRP A 43 3.28 -9.10 -7.19
CA TRP A 43 4.16 -8.07 -7.73
C TRP A 43 5.65 -8.39 -7.51
N LEU A 44 5.98 -9.07 -6.41
CA LEU A 44 7.36 -9.48 -6.10
C LEU A 44 7.72 -10.85 -6.68
N GLY A 45 6.89 -11.41 -7.56
CA GLY A 45 7.19 -12.67 -8.25
C GLY A 45 6.61 -13.91 -7.62
N GLY A 46 5.81 -13.80 -6.56
CA GLY A 46 5.08 -14.91 -5.96
C GLY A 46 3.78 -15.23 -6.70
N PRO A 47 2.93 -16.09 -6.13
CA PRO A 47 1.65 -16.44 -6.76
C PRO A 47 0.80 -15.19 -7.02
N PRO A 48 0.24 -15.01 -8.25
CA PRO A 48 -0.52 -13.81 -8.61
C PRO A 48 -1.97 -13.86 -8.11
N ARG A 49 -2.16 -14.04 -6.81
CA ARG A 49 -3.49 -14.26 -6.21
C ARG A 49 -4.43 -13.07 -6.36
N TYR A 50 -3.90 -11.85 -6.32
CA TYR A 50 -4.72 -10.66 -6.49
C TYR A 50 -5.43 -10.68 -7.84
N PHE A 51 -4.70 -10.96 -8.92
CA PHE A 51 -5.23 -10.93 -10.28
C PHE A 51 -6.10 -12.16 -10.60
N GLN A 52 -6.09 -13.16 -9.76
CA GLN A 52 -6.98 -14.33 -9.87
C GLN A 52 -8.33 -14.11 -9.20
N ARG A 53 -8.52 -13.01 -8.47
CA ARG A 53 -9.81 -12.67 -7.84
C ARG A 53 -10.81 -12.25 -8.90
N PRO A 54 -12.09 -12.68 -8.81
CA PRO A 54 -13.12 -12.29 -9.77
C PRO A 54 -13.35 -10.77 -9.85
N ASP A 55 -13.13 -10.05 -8.76
CA ASP A 55 -13.35 -8.61 -8.65
C ASP A 55 -12.05 -7.79 -8.79
N ALA A 56 -10.95 -8.42 -9.24
CA ALA A 56 -9.68 -7.73 -9.38
C ALA A 56 -9.77 -6.59 -10.40
N LYS A 57 -9.25 -5.42 -10.00
CA LYS A 57 -9.15 -4.24 -10.85
C LYS A 57 -7.68 -3.88 -11.01
N CYS A 58 -7.31 -3.26 -12.14
CA CYS A 58 -5.97 -2.69 -12.24
C CYS A 58 -5.82 -1.53 -11.22
N MET A 59 -4.58 -1.18 -10.90
CA MET A 59 -4.32 -0.17 -9.86
C MET A 59 -4.96 1.18 -10.20
N GLY A 60 -4.93 1.59 -11.45
CA GLY A 60 -5.58 2.84 -11.87
C GLY A 60 -7.09 2.82 -11.65
N GLN A 61 -7.76 1.72 -12.02
CA GLN A 61 -9.21 1.58 -11.81
C GLN A 61 -9.56 1.52 -10.32
N ALA A 62 -8.76 0.84 -9.51
CA ALA A 62 -9.01 0.71 -8.09
C ALA A 62 -8.91 2.04 -7.35
N HIS A 63 -8.08 2.97 -7.85
CA HIS A 63 -7.80 4.25 -7.19
C HIS A 63 -8.51 5.43 -7.83
N ALA A 64 -9.07 5.29 -9.03
CA ALA A 64 -9.74 6.38 -9.73
C ALA A 64 -10.84 7.08 -8.93
N PRO A 65 -11.67 6.38 -8.12
CA PRO A 65 -12.71 7.03 -7.32
C PRO A 65 -12.18 7.91 -6.19
N PHE A 66 -10.90 7.84 -5.85
CA PHE A 66 -10.33 8.54 -4.71
C PHE A 66 -9.53 9.77 -5.17
N ALA A 67 -9.59 10.84 -4.37
CA ALA A 67 -8.81 12.05 -4.63
C ALA A 67 -7.39 11.84 -4.07
N ILE A 68 -6.45 11.46 -4.93
CA ILE A 68 -5.06 11.20 -4.55
C ILE A 68 -4.20 12.38 -4.97
N ASP A 69 -3.94 13.28 -4.03
CA ASP A 69 -3.05 14.42 -4.19
C ASP A 69 -1.65 14.10 -3.64
N PRO A 70 -0.68 15.02 -3.78
CA PRO A 70 0.67 14.79 -3.22
C PRO A 70 0.68 14.51 -1.72
N ALA A 71 -0.19 15.15 -0.95
CA ALA A 71 -0.25 14.95 0.51
C ALA A 71 -0.70 13.53 0.86
N ILE A 72 -1.72 13.01 0.19
CA ILE A 72 -2.22 11.64 0.39
C ILE A 72 -1.13 10.62 0.00
N ARG A 73 -0.46 10.84 -1.13
CA ARG A 73 0.65 9.98 -1.54
C ARG A 73 1.76 9.96 -0.49
N GLU A 74 2.14 11.13 0.03
CA GLU A 74 3.17 11.22 1.08
C GLU A 74 2.76 10.47 2.35
N GLN A 75 1.51 10.57 2.75
CA GLN A 75 1.00 9.84 3.92
C GLN A 75 1.09 8.33 3.70
N TRP A 76 0.70 7.84 2.53
CA TRP A 76 0.79 6.42 2.18
C TRP A 76 2.25 5.95 2.22
N MET A 77 3.14 6.69 1.57
CA MET A 77 4.57 6.36 1.53
C MET A 77 5.19 6.39 2.93
N SER A 78 4.82 7.34 3.76
CA SER A 78 5.30 7.42 5.15
C SER A 78 4.98 6.14 5.92
N CYS A 79 3.74 5.67 5.85
CA CYS A 79 3.35 4.44 6.52
C CYS A 79 4.10 3.23 5.97
N MET A 80 4.24 3.14 4.65
CA MET A 80 4.89 2.00 4.01
C MET A 80 6.39 1.97 4.28
N VAL A 81 7.07 3.11 4.21
CA VAL A 81 8.52 3.18 4.50
C VAL A 81 8.79 2.76 5.94
N ARG A 82 7.98 3.21 6.88
CA ARG A 82 8.12 2.82 8.29
C ARG A 82 7.89 1.32 8.48
N ALA A 83 6.88 0.76 7.82
CA ALA A 83 6.62 -0.68 7.89
C ALA A 83 7.77 -1.50 7.30
N LEU A 84 8.33 -1.05 6.17
CA LEU A 84 9.49 -1.70 5.55
C LEU A 84 10.73 -1.62 6.44
N ASP A 85 10.97 -0.46 7.06
CA ASP A 85 12.12 -0.27 7.95
C ASP A 85 12.04 -1.19 9.16
N GLU A 86 10.86 -1.35 9.74
CA GLU A 86 10.65 -2.22 10.91
C GLU A 86 10.74 -3.72 10.56
N ALA A 87 10.56 -4.10 9.31
CA ALA A 87 10.56 -5.51 8.87
C ALA A 87 11.97 -6.11 8.82
N GLN A 88 13.02 -5.33 9.00
CA GLN A 88 14.41 -5.80 9.00
C GLN A 88 14.80 -6.53 7.70
N LEU A 89 14.33 -6.02 6.56
CA LEU A 89 14.69 -6.55 5.25
C LEU A 89 16.16 -6.27 4.93
N GLU A 90 16.74 -7.09 4.06
CA GLU A 90 18.03 -6.79 3.47
C GLU A 90 17.96 -5.41 2.79
N GLU A 91 19.01 -4.60 2.96
CA GLU A 91 18.96 -3.18 2.60
C GLU A 91 18.70 -2.95 1.10
N GLY A 92 19.33 -3.74 0.24
CA GLY A 92 19.13 -3.64 -1.21
C GLY A 92 17.69 -3.95 -1.61
N LEU A 93 17.09 -4.97 -1.00
CA LEU A 93 15.70 -5.33 -1.24
C LEU A 93 14.76 -4.24 -0.75
N ARG A 94 14.99 -3.70 0.45
CA ARG A 94 14.20 -2.62 1.02
C ARG A 94 14.22 -1.39 0.11
N ALA A 95 15.40 -0.99 -0.36
CA ALA A 95 15.57 0.16 -1.24
C ALA A 95 14.86 -0.06 -2.59
N LEU A 96 14.94 -1.27 -3.14
CA LEU A 96 14.27 -1.63 -4.39
C LEU A 96 12.75 -1.52 -4.27
N ILE A 97 12.18 -2.07 -3.20
CA ILE A 97 10.74 -2.02 -2.95
C ILE A 97 10.29 -0.57 -2.76
N ARG A 98 11.01 0.19 -1.95
CA ARG A 98 10.70 1.60 -1.68
C ARG A 98 10.70 2.42 -2.97
N THR A 99 11.70 2.29 -3.80
CA THR A 99 11.81 3.03 -5.06
C THR A 99 10.68 2.65 -6.02
N ALA A 100 10.39 1.36 -6.15
CA ALA A 100 9.33 0.90 -7.05
C ALA A 100 7.94 1.36 -6.58
N LEU A 101 7.67 1.31 -5.29
CA LEU A 101 6.40 1.80 -4.74
C LEU A 101 6.29 3.32 -4.87
N GLY A 102 7.40 4.04 -4.75
CA GLY A 102 7.41 5.48 -4.97
C GLY A 102 6.98 5.85 -6.40
N ARG A 103 7.44 5.11 -7.38
CA ARG A 103 7.03 5.30 -8.79
C ARG A 103 5.58 4.90 -9.01
N MET A 104 5.15 3.77 -8.47
CA MET A 104 3.79 3.27 -8.63
C MET A 104 2.79 4.26 -8.04
N THR A 105 3.04 4.75 -6.83
CA THR A 105 2.14 5.68 -6.15
C THR A 105 2.11 7.05 -6.82
N GLU A 106 3.22 7.50 -7.40
CA GLU A 106 3.22 8.73 -8.20
C GLU A 106 2.32 8.58 -9.42
N GLY A 107 2.32 7.41 -10.06
CA GLY A 107 1.43 7.11 -11.18
C GLY A 107 -0.05 7.05 -10.81
N MET A 108 -0.37 6.86 -9.54
CA MET A 108 -1.76 6.83 -9.05
C MET A 108 -2.29 8.21 -8.68
N ARG A 109 -1.46 9.23 -8.62
CA ARG A 109 -1.92 10.60 -8.35
C ARG A 109 -2.88 11.05 -9.45
N ASN A 110 -3.96 11.69 -9.02
CA ASN A 110 -5.00 12.22 -9.92
C ASN A 110 -5.41 13.65 -9.56
N ARG A 111 -4.63 14.29 -8.70
CA ARG A 111 -4.86 15.69 -8.29
C ARG A 111 -3.57 16.50 -8.34
#